data_29a8f51ec4fe8fc7cd90e15f790a9d82
#
_entry.id   29a8f51ec4fe8fc7cd90e15f790a9d82
#
_cell.length_a   1.000
_cell.length_b   1.000
_cell.length_c   1.000
_cell.angle_alpha   90.00
_cell.angle_beta   90.00
_cell.angle_gamma   90.00
#
_symmetry.space_group_name_H-M   'P 1'
#
loop_
_entity.id
_entity.type
_entity.pdbx_description
1 polymer ?
#
loop_
_entity_poly.entity_id
_entity_poly.type
_entity_poly.pdbx_seq_one_letter_code
_entity_poly.pdbx_strand_id
1 'polypeptide(L)'
;EGYIEGTVSVEEDWAFDLDWQPAGWKEKNTWCRYKIDAYIKKPDRTVVIDFKTGRYMGNEETHEQQCALYAAATYRRDPSIENLQAELWYLDHGKISRHSYTVEEIKGRQNVFHDRALKLTEATEYPAKASVQNCKWCHFGKIGVCSEYRSI
;
A
#
# COMPACT_ATOMS: atom_id res chain seq x y z
N GLU A 1 23.59 -7.73 -10.48
CA GLU A 1 23.92 -7.02 -11.74
C GLU A 1 23.04 -5.76 -11.87
N GLY A 2 21.73 -5.86 -11.97
CA GLY A 2 20.82 -4.72 -12.13
C GLY A 2 20.85 -3.69 -10.99
N TYR A 3 21.19 -4.08 -9.76
CA TYR A 3 21.37 -3.13 -8.65
C TYR A 3 22.60 -2.22 -8.87
N ILE A 4 23.69 -2.79 -9.37
CA ILE A 4 24.92 -2.04 -9.70
C ILE A 4 24.68 -1.10 -10.90
N GLU A 5 23.86 -1.51 -11.85
CA GLU A 5 23.51 -0.73 -13.05
C GLU A 5 22.45 0.35 -12.76
N GLY A 6 21.93 0.42 -11.53
CA GLY A 6 20.86 1.36 -11.16
C GLY A 6 19.49 1.05 -11.75
N THR A 7 19.30 -0.13 -12.30
CA THR A 7 17.99 -0.60 -12.82
C THR A 7 17.14 -1.26 -11.74
N VAL A 8 17.73 -1.62 -10.60
CA VAL A 8 17.06 -2.20 -9.43
C VAL A 8 17.37 -1.37 -8.20
N SER A 9 16.35 -0.97 -7.48
CA SER A 9 16.44 -0.38 -6.13
C SER A 9 15.71 -1.28 -5.13
N VAL A 10 16.19 -1.34 -3.90
CA VAL A 10 15.60 -2.13 -2.81
C VAL A 10 15.45 -1.28 -1.56
N GLU A 11 14.45 -1.61 -0.74
CA GLU A 11 14.18 -0.96 0.56
C GLU A 11 14.04 0.57 0.44
N GLU A 12 13.32 1.03 -0.57
CA GLU A 12 13.08 2.46 -0.80
C GLU A 12 12.00 3.01 0.13
N ASP A 13 12.31 4.15 0.75
CA ASP A 13 11.38 4.93 1.56
C ASP A 13 10.86 6.12 0.75
N TRP A 14 9.58 6.09 0.36
CA TRP A 14 8.94 7.16 -0.38
C TRP A 14 7.88 7.85 0.46
N ALA A 15 7.83 9.18 0.38
CA ALA A 15 6.82 9.98 1.05
C ALA A 15 6.25 11.03 0.10
N PHE A 16 4.98 11.39 0.31
CA PHE A 16 4.27 12.38 -0.47
C PHE A 16 3.48 13.30 0.45
N ASP A 17 3.30 14.55 0.02
CA ASP A 17 2.39 15.49 0.63
C ASP A 17 0.93 15.24 0.21
N LEU A 18 0.01 16.11 0.65
CA LEU A 18 -1.42 16.00 0.37
C LEU A 18 -1.74 16.08 -1.13
N ASP A 19 -0.93 16.81 -1.91
CA ASP A 19 -1.07 16.96 -3.35
C ASP A 19 -0.31 15.88 -4.14
N TRP A 20 0.15 14.83 -3.44
CA TRP A 20 0.94 13.74 -4.00
C TRP A 20 2.26 14.18 -4.63
N GLN A 21 2.83 15.30 -4.15
CA GLN A 21 4.18 15.67 -4.52
C GLN A 21 5.19 14.94 -3.62
N PRO A 22 6.34 14.53 -4.14
CA PRO A 22 7.40 13.94 -3.34
C PRO A 22 7.77 14.83 -2.15
N ALA A 23 7.81 14.25 -0.97
CA ALA A 23 8.17 14.91 0.29
C ALA A 23 9.25 14.13 1.02
N GLY A 24 9.93 14.75 1.95
CA GLY A 24 10.88 14.05 2.83
C GLY A 24 10.16 13.18 3.87
N TRP A 25 10.73 12.04 4.23
CA TRP A 25 10.11 11.06 5.13
C TRP A 25 9.61 11.63 6.48
N LYS A 26 10.28 12.67 7.00
CA LYS A 26 9.97 13.29 8.31
C LYS A 26 9.53 14.76 8.18
N GLU A 27 9.24 15.25 6.99
CA GLU A 27 8.79 16.61 6.80
C GLU A 27 7.37 16.82 7.36
N LYS A 28 7.08 18.07 7.76
CA LYS A 28 5.79 18.41 8.39
C LYS A 28 4.61 18.25 7.46
N ASN A 29 4.82 18.45 6.15
CA ASN A 29 3.81 18.30 5.11
C ASN A 29 3.67 16.87 4.61
N THR A 30 4.43 15.92 5.15
CA THR A 30 4.28 14.50 4.77
C THR A 30 2.92 13.96 5.17
N TRP A 31 2.14 13.59 4.18
CA TRP A 31 0.81 13.04 4.36
C TRP A 31 0.75 11.51 4.30
N CYS A 32 1.46 10.90 3.33
CA CYS A 32 1.55 9.45 3.23
C CYS A 32 2.97 8.94 3.02
N ARG A 33 3.22 7.70 3.41
CA ARG A 33 4.53 7.04 3.36
C ARG A 33 4.39 5.64 2.80
N TYR A 34 5.36 5.25 1.98
CA TYR A 34 5.45 3.94 1.35
C TYR A 34 6.82 3.35 1.59
N LYS A 35 6.85 2.09 2.01
CA LYS A 35 8.06 1.27 2.00
C LYS A 35 7.96 0.32 0.83
N ILE A 36 8.93 0.39 -0.06
CA ILE A 36 8.99 -0.40 -1.28
C ILE A 36 10.11 -1.42 -1.13
N ASP A 37 9.77 -2.71 -1.15
CA ASP A 37 10.76 -3.77 -0.97
C ASP A 37 11.70 -3.84 -2.17
N ALA A 38 11.17 -3.79 -3.39
CA ALA A 38 12.00 -3.71 -4.60
C ALA A 38 11.29 -2.94 -5.73
N TYR A 39 12.10 -2.27 -6.52
CA TYR A 39 11.69 -1.48 -7.67
C TYR A 39 12.64 -1.76 -8.84
N ILE A 40 12.11 -2.11 -10.00
CA ILE A 40 12.89 -2.52 -11.17
C ILE A 40 12.45 -1.72 -12.39
N LYS A 41 13.38 -0.98 -12.99
CA LYS A 41 13.20 -0.35 -14.31
C LYS A 41 13.62 -1.34 -15.40
N LYS A 42 12.68 -1.67 -16.28
CA LYS A 42 12.93 -2.45 -17.50
C LYS A 42 12.69 -1.58 -18.72
N PRO A 43 13.21 -1.93 -19.89
CA PRO A 43 13.03 -1.14 -21.11
C PRO A 43 11.58 -0.96 -21.54
N ASP A 44 10.72 -1.94 -21.23
CA ASP A 44 9.31 -2.00 -21.64
C ASP A 44 8.33 -1.71 -20.52
N ARG A 45 8.74 -1.74 -19.26
CA ARG A 45 7.89 -1.51 -18.09
C ARG A 45 8.67 -1.26 -16.82
N THR A 46 8.01 -0.71 -15.84
CA THR A 46 8.49 -0.65 -14.45
C THR A 46 7.78 -1.68 -13.60
N VAL A 47 8.51 -2.36 -12.72
CA VAL A 47 7.96 -3.37 -11.80
C VAL A 47 8.23 -2.93 -10.37
N VAL A 48 7.18 -2.86 -9.56
CA VAL A 48 7.28 -2.73 -8.10
C VAL A 48 6.93 -4.07 -7.46
N ILE A 49 7.75 -4.50 -6.51
CA ILE A 49 7.63 -5.82 -5.87
C ILE A 49 7.45 -5.63 -4.37
N ASP A 50 6.54 -6.40 -3.80
CA ASP A 50 6.36 -6.54 -2.36
C ASP A 50 6.48 -8.02 -1.97
N PHE A 51 7.32 -8.30 -0.98
CA PHE A 51 7.55 -9.66 -0.50
C PHE A 51 6.55 -10.02 0.58
N LYS A 52 5.91 -11.17 0.42
CA LYS A 52 4.92 -11.69 1.33
C LYS A 52 5.38 -12.99 1.97
N THR A 53 5.30 -13.05 3.30
CA THR A 53 5.38 -14.30 4.07
C THR A 53 4.01 -14.65 4.62
N GLY A 54 3.72 -15.92 4.82
CA GLY A 54 2.46 -16.40 5.38
C GLY A 54 1.42 -16.79 4.31
N ARG A 55 0.13 -16.62 4.63
CA ARG A 55 -0.96 -17.16 3.81
C ARG A 55 -1.06 -16.53 2.43
N TYR A 56 -1.09 -17.37 1.41
CA TYR A 56 -1.31 -16.96 0.01
C TYR A 56 -2.78 -16.66 -0.30
N MET A 57 -3.72 -17.44 0.25
CA MET A 57 -5.16 -17.32 -0.06
C MET A 57 -5.94 -16.62 1.05
N GLY A 58 -7.04 -15.97 0.66
CA GLY A 58 -8.00 -15.35 1.56
C GLY A 58 -7.75 -13.85 1.84
N ASN A 59 -6.77 -13.24 1.15
CA ASN A 59 -6.45 -11.82 1.26
C ASN A 59 -6.37 -11.13 -0.11
N GLU A 60 -6.94 -11.73 -1.15
CA GLU A 60 -6.76 -11.31 -2.54
C GLU A 60 -7.16 -9.85 -2.78
N GLU A 61 -8.32 -9.43 -2.25
CA GLU A 61 -8.80 -8.05 -2.38
C GLU A 61 -7.88 -7.05 -1.67
N THR A 62 -7.43 -7.39 -0.47
CA THR A 62 -6.49 -6.53 0.29
C THR A 62 -5.16 -6.41 -0.43
N HIS A 63 -4.67 -7.50 -0.99
CA HIS A 63 -3.43 -7.54 -1.74
C HIS A 63 -3.53 -6.78 -3.07
N GLU A 64 -4.67 -6.86 -3.78
CA GLU A 64 -4.92 -6.05 -4.98
C GLU A 64 -4.93 -4.56 -4.65
N GLN A 65 -5.59 -4.15 -3.56
CA GLN A 65 -5.60 -2.75 -3.11
C GLN A 65 -4.18 -2.27 -2.78
N GLN A 66 -3.36 -3.09 -2.16
CA GLN A 66 -1.96 -2.77 -1.87
C GLN A 66 -1.14 -2.61 -3.15
N CYS A 67 -1.30 -3.50 -4.13
CA CYS A 67 -0.66 -3.37 -5.44
C CYS A 67 -1.04 -2.05 -6.13
N ALA A 68 -2.31 -1.67 -6.09
CA ALA A 68 -2.79 -0.42 -6.67
C ALA A 68 -2.21 0.82 -5.95
N LEU A 69 -2.01 0.76 -4.63
CA LEU A 69 -1.34 1.82 -3.87
C LEU A 69 0.14 1.94 -4.24
N TYR A 70 0.85 0.82 -4.37
CA TYR A 70 2.24 0.82 -4.83
C TYR A 70 2.38 1.34 -6.27
N ALA A 71 1.43 0.99 -7.15
CA ALA A 71 1.39 1.52 -8.49
C ALA A 71 1.21 3.05 -8.49
N ALA A 72 0.32 3.58 -7.65
CA ALA A 72 0.11 5.02 -7.52
C ALA A 72 1.37 5.73 -7.00
N ALA A 73 2.01 5.20 -5.94
CA ALA A 73 3.25 5.76 -5.40
C ALA A 73 4.38 5.75 -6.43
N THR A 74 4.53 4.64 -7.16
CA THR A 74 5.56 4.49 -8.20
C THR A 74 5.37 5.49 -9.34
N TYR A 75 4.14 5.64 -9.83
CA TYR A 75 3.83 6.62 -10.87
C TYR A 75 4.07 8.06 -10.41
N ARG A 76 3.75 8.39 -9.15
CA ARG A 76 4.01 9.72 -8.58
C ARG A 76 5.50 10.00 -8.41
N ARG A 77 6.29 8.97 -8.15
CA ARG A 77 7.73 9.08 -8.08
C ARG A 77 8.39 9.27 -9.45
N ASP A 78 7.83 8.62 -10.48
CA ASP A 78 8.32 8.70 -11.86
C ASP A 78 7.13 8.78 -12.84
N PRO A 79 6.62 9.98 -13.15
CA PRO A 79 5.49 10.17 -14.07
C PRO A 79 5.79 9.82 -15.54
N SER A 80 7.05 9.51 -15.88
CA SER A 80 7.41 9.07 -17.24
C SER A 80 7.07 7.60 -17.51
N ILE A 81 6.61 6.86 -16.49
CA ILE A 81 6.25 5.45 -16.62
C ILE A 81 4.96 5.32 -17.45
N GLU A 82 5.03 4.55 -18.54
CA GLU A 82 3.89 4.22 -19.39
C GLU A 82 3.25 2.89 -18.98
N ASN A 83 4.07 1.90 -18.63
CA ASN A 83 3.63 0.56 -18.26
C ASN A 83 4.13 0.22 -16.85
N LEU A 84 3.21 -0.05 -15.94
CA LEU A 84 3.54 -0.39 -14.57
C LEU A 84 2.95 -1.73 -14.18
N GLN A 85 3.76 -2.56 -13.54
CA GLN A 85 3.37 -3.84 -12.96
C GLN A 85 3.68 -3.86 -11.46
N ALA A 86 2.70 -4.19 -10.64
CA ALA A 86 2.92 -4.48 -9.23
C ALA A 86 2.88 -5.99 -9.01
N GLU A 87 3.85 -6.51 -8.31
CA GLU A 87 4.00 -7.95 -8.04
C GLU A 87 4.03 -8.22 -6.53
N LEU A 88 3.32 -9.25 -6.11
CA LEU A 88 3.41 -9.82 -4.76
C LEU A 88 4.10 -11.17 -4.85
N TRP A 89 5.24 -11.27 -4.20
CA TRP A 89 6.06 -12.49 -4.20
C TRP A 89 5.85 -13.23 -2.87
N TYR A 90 5.07 -14.31 -2.92
CA TYR A 90 4.79 -15.16 -1.76
C TYR A 90 5.93 -16.15 -1.55
N LEU A 91 6.88 -15.78 -0.73
CA LEU A 91 8.15 -16.49 -0.55
C LEU A 91 7.94 -17.91 -0.02
N ASP A 92 7.02 -18.10 0.95
CA ASP A 92 6.72 -19.41 1.54
C ASP A 92 6.05 -20.38 0.55
N HIS A 93 5.52 -19.87 -0.56
CA HIS A 93 4.74 -20.65 -1.53
C HIS A 93 5.37 -20.71 -2.92
N GLY A 94 6.44 -19.96 -3.17
CA GLY A 94 7.06 -19.83 -4.49
C GLY A 94 6.09 -19.31 -5.55
N LYS A 95 5.11 -18.48 -5.16
CA LYS A 95 4.08 -17.93 -6.05
C LYS A 95 4.24 -16.43 -6.23
N ILE A 96 3.85 -15.96 -7.41
CA ILE A 96 3.83 -14.53 -7.75
C ILE A 96 2.44 -14.17 -8.24
N SER A 97 1.83 -13.16 -7.62
CA SER A 97 0.65 -12.47 -8.15
C SER A 97 1.09 -11.21 -8.87
N ARG A 98 0.56 -10.97 -10.09
CA ARG A 98 0.94 -9.86 -10.95
C ARG A 98 -0.29 -9.04 -11.32
N HIS A 99 -0.16 -7.72 -11.17
CA HIS A 99 -1.20 -6.76 -11.53
C HIS A 99 -0.57 -5.68 -12.40
N SER A 100 -1.06 -5.55 -13.62
CA SER A 100 -0.62 -4.50 -14.56
C SER A 100 -1.61 -3.34 -14.53
N TYR A 101 -1.10 -2.12 -14.60
CA TYR A 101 -1.90 -0.91 -14.52
C TYR A 101 -1.55 0.04 -15.65
N THR A 102 -2.56 0.59 -16.30
CA THR A 102 -2.45 1.78 -17.13
C THR A 102 -2.37 3.03 -16.28
N VAL A 103 -1.84 4.11 -16.83
CA VAL A 103 -1.78 5.41 -16.14
C VAL A 103 -3.17 5.91 -15.74
N GLU A 104 -4.18 5.65 -16.54
CA GLU A 104 -5.56 6.05 -16.25
C GLU A 104 -6.13 5.29 -15.04
N GLU A 105 -5.93 3.97 -14.98
CA GLU A 105 -6.31 3.14 -13.83
C GLU A 105 -5.60 3.58 -12.55
N ILE A 106 -4.30 3.89 -12.63
CA ILE A 106 -3.53 4.39 -11.49
C ILE A 106 -4.13 5.67 -10.94
N LYS A 107 -4.42 6.65 -11.82
CA LYS A 107 -5.02 7.93 -11.41
C LYS A 107 -6.41 7.74 -10.79
N GLY A 108 -7.24 6.89 -11.38
CA GLY A 108 -8.56 6.57 -10.84
C GLY A 108 -8.48 5.93 -9.45
N ARG A 109 -7.62 4.92 -9.29
CA ARG A 109 -7.38 4.26 -7.99
C ARG A 109 -6.80 5.21 -6.95
N GLN A 110 -5.86 6.07 -7.32
CA GLN A 110 -5.27 7.07 -6.44
C GLN A 110 -6.33 8.01 -5.85
N ASN A 111 -7.27 8.50 -6.67
CA ASN A 111 -8.34 9.39 -6.18
C ASN A 111 -9.22 8.68 -5.14
N VAL A 112 -9.56 7.42 -5.35
CA VAL A 112 -10.33 6.62 -4.36
C VAL A 112 -9.57 6.49 -3.04
N PHE A 113 -8.25 6.24 -3.08
CA PHE A 113 -7.43 6.15 -1.86
C PHE A 113 -7.30 7.51 -1.17
N HIS A 114 -7.11 8.58 -1.94
CA HIS A 114 -7.06 9.95 -1.43
C HIS A 114 -8.34 10.31 -0.66
N ASP A 115 -9.50 10.13 -1.26
CA ASP A 115 -10.80 10.43 -0.64
C ASP A 115 -11.05 9.59 0.63
N ARG A 116 -10.64 8.32 0.61
CA ARG A 116 -10.75 7.45 1.80
C ARG A 116 -9.83 7.92 2.92
N ALA A 117 -8.61 8.33 2.60
CA ALA A 117 -7.64 8.80 3.57
C ALA A 117 -8.06 10.17 4.16
N LEU A 118 -8.58 11.10 3.34
CA LEU A 118 -9.14 12.36 3.81
C LEU A 118 -10.28 12.13 4.81
N LYS A 119 -11.24 11.27 4.48
CA LYS A 119 -12.32 10.93 5.42
C LYS A 119 -11.80 10.40 6.76
N LEU A 120 -10.68 9.69 6.76
CA LEU A 120 -10.07 9.17 7.98
C LEU A 120 -9.33 10.25 8.76
N THR A 121 -8.58 11.13 8.07
CA THR A 121 -7.75 12.18 8.71
C THR A 121 -8.56 13.40 9.16
N GLU A 122 -9.69 13.68 8.52
CA GLU A 122 -10.59 14.78 8.86
C GLU A 122 -11.72 14.37 9.83
N ALA A 123 -11.85 13.07 10.11
CA ALA A 123 -12.86 12.59 11.05
C ALA A 123 -12.60 13.12 12.46
N THR A 124 -13.65 13.64 13.08
CA THR A 124 -13.64 14.08 14.48
C THR A 124 -14.21 13.02 15.42
N GLU A 125 -14.92 12.04 14.86
CA GLU A 125 -15.52 10.94 15.61
C GLU A 125 -15.11 9.61 15.02
N TYR A 126 -14.79 8.65 15.88
CA TYR A 126 -14.33 7.31 15.52
C TYR A 126 -15.19 6.26 16.22
N PRO A 127 -16.45 6.04 15.76
CA PRO A 127 -17.35 5.07 16.38
C PRO A 127 -16.78 3.66 16.33
N ALA A 128 -17.00 2.90 17.38
CA ALA A 128 -16.55 1.52 17.45
C ALA A 128 -17.22 0.67 16.36
N LYS A 129 -16.42 -0.02 15.55
CA LYS A 129 -16.92 -0.98 14.56
C LYS A 129 -17.00 -2.38 15.19
N ALA A 130 -17.90 -2.50 16.18
CA ALA A 130 -18.04 -3.71 16.98
C ALA A 130 -18.59 -4.88 16.16
N SER A 131 -17.87 -5.99 16.15
CA SER A 131 -18.26 -7.29 15.62
C SER A 131 -17.45 -8.38 16.33
N VAL A 132 -17.96 -9.60 16.36
CA VAL A 132 -17.20 -10.75 16.93
C VAL A 132 -15.80 -10.81 16.32
N GLN A 133 -15.69 -10.59 15.02
CA GLN A 133 -14.43 -10.70 14.29
C GLN A 133 -13.43 -9.58 14.63
N ASN A 134 -13.90 -8.33 14.74
CA ASN A 134 -13.06 -7.21 15.12
C ASN A 134 -12.70 -7.24 16.61
N CYS A 135 -13.65 -7.61 17.46
CA CYS A 135 -13.47 -7.66 18.90
C CYS A 135 -12.53 -8.78 19.36
N LYS A 136 -12.48 -9.89 18.65
CA LYS A 136 -11.59 -11.02 18.97
C LYS A 136 -10.13 -10.62 19.22
N TRP A 137 -9.62 -9.66 18.50
CA TRP A 137 -8.24 -9.20 18.55
C TRP A 137 -8.08 -7.84 19.23
N CYS A 138 -9.18 -7.21 19.60
CA CYS A 138 -9.17 -5.85 20.16
C CYS A 138 -8.69 -5.84 21.61
N HIS A 139 -7.56 -5.19 21.86
CA HIS A 139 -7.02 -5.04 23.21
C HIS A 139 -7.98 -4.28 24.15
N PHE A 140 -8.57 -3.18 23.67
CA PHE A 140 -9.48 -2.34 24.46
C PHE A 140 -10.74 -3.08 24.93
N GLY A 141 -11.24 -4.02 24.14
CA GLY A 141 -12.32 -4.90 24.56
C GLY A 141 -11.89 -5.84 25.67
N LYS A 142 -10.73 -6.48 25.53
CA LYS A 142 -10.22 -7.47 26.50
C LYS A 142 -9.93 -6.89 27.89
N ILE A 143 -9.53 -5.63 27.97
CA ILE A 143 -9.28 -4.93 29.25
C ILE A 143 -10.50 -4.21 29.80
N GLY A 144 -11.69 -4.36 29.17
CA GLY A 144 -12.95 -3.83 29.69
C GLY A 144 -13.16 -2.33 29.49
N VAL A 145 -12.38 -1.66 28.64
CA VAL A 145 -12.50 -0.21 28.38
C VAL A 145 -13.56 0.10 27.31
N CYS A 146 -13.84 -0.84 26.42
CA CYS A 146 -14.79 -0.64 25.33
C CYS A 146 -16.19 -1.16 25.70
N SER A 147 -17.16 -0.25 25.79
CA SER A 147 -18.57 -0.59 26.08
C SER A 147 -19.23 -1.39 24.94
N GLU A 148 -18.72 -1.25 23.71
CA GLU A 148 -19.24 -1.95 22.52
C GLU A 148 -18.60 -3.33 22.30
N TYR A 149 -17.76 -3.79 23.23
CA TYR A 149 -17.08 -5.07 23.10
C TYR A 149 -18.07 -6.24 23.00
N ARG A 150 -17.88 -7.08 21.99
CA ARG A 150 -18.65 -8.30 21.79
C ARG A 150 -17.73 -9.51 21.96
N SER A 151 -17.91 -10.21 23.08
CA SER A 151 -17.26 -11.52 23.30
C SER A 151 -17.86 -12.57 22.37
N ILE A 152 -17.05 -13.59 22.06
CA ILE A 152 -17.47 -14.81 21.35
C ILE A 152 -18.26 -15.68 22.32
#